data_2509f5775934142cca32704924214a77
#
_entry.id   2509f5775934142cca32704924214a77
#
_cell.length_a   1.000
_cell.length_b   1.000
_cell.length_c   1.000
_cell.angle_alpha   90.00
_cell.angle_beta   90.00
_cell.angle_gamma   90.00
#
_symmetry.space_group_name_H-M   'P 1'
#
loop_
_entity.id
_entity.type
_entity.pdbx_description
1 polymer ?
#
loop_
_entity_poly.entity_id
_entity_poly.type
_entity_poly.pdbx_seq_one_letter_code
_entity_poly.pdbx_strand_id
1 'polypeptide(L)'
;GAKYLFKFKGSGDETRTSNMPVSMLYTLNNQFFIYSGFEIFTNQEKWVISGNIIFQNYPRLYYGIGQNSPDTNEEIYDTYQFLIEPILLKQAFTRYLFLGGGFRYNTVYDTTIEEDGLLDVNMPTGFDGSTSTGVELALLYDSRDNILNASKGWYFELTKGFYNTSLGGTHDFDLTRFDLRHYMKISQKNDDVLAFQAIGHFANGDVPLAELALFGNEQMMRGYIEGRYIEENLLAAQVEYRKTFKDSRFGFVAFVGAGDVFNKSTDLSLNDLKLNYGVGLRFMLDKKEKLNIRFDYGAGNESDGNFYVNIAEAF
;
A
#
# COMPACT_ATOMS: atom_id res chain seq x y z
N GLY A 1 -11.65 -12.34 6.62
CA GLY A 1 -10.19 -12.46 6.57
C GLY A 1 -9.60 -13.15 7.80
N ALA A 2 -8.41 -13.63 7.67
CA ALA A 2 -7.62 -14.26 8.74
C ALA A 2 -6.17 -13.81 8.64
N LYS A 3 -5.44 -13.85 9.75
CA LYS A 3 -4.01 -13.57 9.78
C LYS A 3 -3.30 -14.73 10.48
N TYR A 4 -2.41 -15.41 9.76
CA TYR A 4 -1.60 -16.50 10.30
C TYR A 4 -0.26 -15.94 10.78
N LEU A 5 0.06 -16.15 12.07
CA LEU A 5 1.29 -15.72 12.71
C LEU A 5 2.10 -16.96 13.13
N PHE A 6 3.39 -17.01 12.76
CA PHE A 6 4.24 -18.15 13.09
C PHE A 6 5.72 -17.77 13.19
N LYS A 7 6.49 -18.67 13.83
CA LYS A 7 7.97 -18.69 13.79
C LYS A 7 8.44 -20.07 13.41
N PHE A 8 9.53 -20.16 12.67
CA PHE A 8 10.15 -21.45 12.39
C PHE A 8 10.69 -22.11 13.66
N LYS A 9 10.66 -23.44 13.69
CA LYS A 9 11.24 -24.21 14.81
C LYS A 9 12.75 -23.90 14.93
N GLY A 10 13.19 -23.54 16.13
CA GLY A 10 14.58 -23.12 16.40
C GLY A 10 14.87 -21.66 16.14
N SER A 11 13.86 -20.84 15.79
CA SER A 11 14.02 -19.37 15.79
C SER A 11 14.22 -18.89 17.22
N GLY A 12 15.25 -18.05 17.43
CA GLY A 12 15.48 -17.37 18.70
C GLY A 12 14.38 -16.31 18.98
N ASP A 13 14.33 -15.85 20.25
CA ASP A 13 13.37 -14.83 20.68
C ASP A 13 13.49 -13.52 19.90
N GLU A 14 14.68 -13.20 19.42
CA GLU A 14 14.97 -12.01 18.62
C GLU A 14 14.42 -12.06 17.18
N THR A 15 14.08 -13.25 16.66
CA THR A 15 13.47 -13.38 15.33
C THR A 15 12.03 -12.89 15.36
N ARG A 16 11.68 -11.97 14.47
CA ARG A 16 10.32 -11.46 14.35
C ARG A 16 9.34 -12.56 13.99
N THR A 17 8.08 -12.36 14.35
CA THR A 17 6.99 -13.28 14.01
C THR A 17 6.63 -13.09 12.54
N SER A 18 6.72 -14.16 11.77
CA SER A 18 6.24 -14.18 10.38
C SER A 18 4.73 -14.01 10.33
N ASN A 19 4.23 -13.34 9.32
CA ASN A 19 2.81 -13.09 9.17
C ASN A 19 2.33 -13.34 7.73
N MET A 20 1.13 -13.89 7.62
CA MET A 20 0.44 -14.14 6.37
C MET A 20 -1.04 -13.76 6.53
N PRO A 21 -1.43 -12.51 6.22
CA PRO A 21 -2.84 -12.16 6.11
C PRO A 21 -3.46 -12.83 4.88
N VAL A 22 -4.70 -13.28 5.02
CA VAL A 22 -5.53 -13.78 3.93
C VAL A 22 -6.89 -13.12 4.03
N SER A 23 -7.36 -12.54 2.95
CA SER A 23 -8.68 -11.94 2.84
C SER A 23 -9.42 -12.53 1.64
N MET A 24 -10.70 -12.82 1.82
CA MET A 24 -11.58 -13.29 0.77
C MET A 24 -12.91 -12.53 0.89
N LEU A 25 -13.37 -12.00 -0.22
CA LEU A 25 -14.66 -11.35 -0.36
C LEU A 25 -15.37 -11.95 -1.57
N TYR A 26 -16.67 -12.18 -1.44
CA TYR A 26 -17.54 -12.52 -2.54
C TYR A 26 -18.85 -11.75 -2.38
N THR A 27 -19.32 -11.13 -3.46
CA THR A 27 -20.54 -10.33 -3.46
C THR A 27 -21.67 -11.05 -4.23
N LEU A 28 -22.90 -10.59 -4.01
CA LEU A 28 -24.07 -11.11 -4.73
C LEU A 28 -24.05 -10.77 -6.25
N ASN A 29 -23.19 -9.86 -6.66
CA ASN A 29 -22.99 -9.47 -8.06
C ASN A 29 -21.88 -10.27 -8.75
N ASN A 30 -21.50 -11.46 -8.20
CA ASN A 30 -20.42 -12.32 -8.71
C ASN A 30 -19.03 -11.66 -8.71
N GLN A 31 -18.83 -10.61 -7.91
CA GLN A 31 -17.53 -10.00 -7.71
C GLN A 31 -16.78 -10.77 -6.62
N PHE A 32 -15.50 -10.92 -6.79
CA PHE A 32 -14.65 -11.55 -5.78
C PHE A 32 -13.31 -10.83 -5.65
N PHE A 33 -12.76 -10.92 -4.44
CA PHE A 33 -11.43 -10.45 -4.11
C PHE A 33 -10.76 -11.49 -3.21
N ILE A 34 -9.60 -11.99 -3.63
CA ILE A 34 -8.76 -12.90 -2.86
C ILE A 34 -7.39 -12.24 -2.74
N TYR A 35 -6.97 -12.02 -1.52
CA TYR A 35 -5.68 -11.42 -1.19
C TYR A 35 -4.93 -12.28 -0.20
N SER A 36 -3.65 -12.49 -0.43
CA SER A 36 -2.72 -13.00 0.57
C SER A 36 -1.42 -12.21 0.50
N GLY A 37 -1.12 -11.51 1.58
CA GLY A 37 0.23 -11.01 1.82
C GLY A 37 1.08 -12.05 2.53
N PHE A 38 2.41 -11.91 2.50
CA PHE A 38 3.31 -12.70 3.33
C PHE A 38 4.56 -11.90 3.67
N GLU A 39 4.99 -12.03 4.92
CA GLU A 39 6.26 -11.53 5.41
C GLU A 39 6.85 -12.61 6.33
N ILE A 40 7.82 -13.33 5.81
CA ILE A 40 8.37 -14.56 6.41
C ILE A 40 9.82 -14.33 6.80
N PHE A 41 10.11 -14.49 8.08
CA PHE A 41 11.44 -14.35 8.66
C PHE A 41 12.06 -15.72 8.93
N THR A 42 13.23 -16.00 8.33
CA THR A 42 13.98 -17.21 8.65
C THR A 42 14.74 -17.04 10.00
N ASN A 43 15.33 -18.12 10.50
CA ASN A 43 16.12 -18.09 11.73
C ASN A 43 17.14 -16.96 11.75
N GLN A 44 17.14 -16.15 12.83
CA GLN A 44 17.99 -14.97 13.00
C GLN A 44 17.78 -13.92 11.91
N GLU A 45 16.65 -13.97 11.22
CA GLU A 45 16.30 -13.05 10.11
C GLU A 45 17.37 -12.97 9.00
N LYS A 46 18.06 -14.07 8.74
CA LYS A 46 19.07 -14.11 7.66
C LYS A 46 18.46 -13.87 6.28
N TRP A 47 17.21 -14.28 6.13
CA TRP A 47 16.41 -14.07 4.94
C TRP A 47 15.03 -13.57 5.34
N VAL A 48 14.53 -12.65 4.55
CA VAL A 48 13.13 -12.19 4.56
C VAL A 48 12.51 -12.52 3.20
N ILE A 49 11.35 -13.15 3.22
CA ILE A 49 10.55 -13.41 2.01
C ILE A 49 9.27 -12.64 2.19
N SER A 50 9.01 -11.69 1.32
CA SER A 50 7.80 -10.86 1.37
C SER A 50 7.11 -10.83 0.01
N GLY A 51 5.87 -10.39 0.00
CA GLY A 51 5.13 -10.20 -1.24
C GLY A 51 3.63 -10.32 -1.07
N ASN A 52 2.95 -10.18 -2.21
CA ASN A 52 1.50 -10.22 -2.30
C ASN A 52 1.05 -11.18 -3.41
N ILE A 53 -0.12 -11.77 -3.21
CA ILE A 53 -0.87 -12.50 -4.22
C ILE A 53 -2.28 -11.92 -4.21
N ILE A 54 -2.75 -11.45 -5.37
CA ILE A 54 -4.11 -10.93 -5.56
C ILE A 54 -4.75 -11.68 -6.72
N PHE A 55 -5.98 -12.13 -6.51
CA PHE A 55 -6.84 -12.59 -7.58
C PHE A 55 -8.22 -11.98 -7.37
N GLN A 56 -8.66 -11.20 -8.33
CA GLN A 56 -9.91 -10.46 -8.19
C GLN A 56 -10.66 -10.29 -9.52
N ASN A 57 -11.98 -10.18 -9.37
CA ASN A 57 -12.89 -9.59 -10.32
C ASN A 57 -13.71 -8.57 -9.51
N TYR A 58 -13.31 -7.31 -9.54
CA TYR A 58 -13.91 -6.27 -8.71
C TYR A 58 -13.99 -4.96 -9.48
N PRO A 59 -15.11 -4.25 -9.41
CA PRO A 59 -15.31 -2.99 -10.11
C PRO A 59 -14.28 -1.96 -9.64
N ARG A 60 -13.76 -1.19 -10.58
CA ARG A 60 -12.87 -0.07 -10.34
C ARG A 60 -13.53 1.22 -10.76
N LEU A 61 -13.19 2.29 -10.05
CA LEU A 61 -13.58 3.63 -10.42
C LEU A 61 -12.51 4.26 -11.31
N TYR A 62 -12.95 4.97 -12.33
CA TYR A 62 -12.09 5.73 -13.22
C TYR A 62 -12.66 7.15 -13.38
N TYR A 63 -11.83 8.15 -13.12
CA TYR A 63 -12.16 9.57 -13.22
C TYR A 63 -11.37 10.29 -14.33
N GLY A 64 -10.57 9.52 -15.09
CA GLY A 64 -9.56 10.04 -16.00
C GLY A 64 -8.18 10.07 -15.37
N ILE A 65 -7.15 10.28 -16.22
CA ILE A 65 -5.74 10.41 -15.79
C ILE A 65 -5.46 11.88 -15.51
N GLY A 66 -4.74 12.16 -14.43
CA GLY A 66 -4.29 13.49 -14.04
C GLY A 66 -4.69 13.90 -12.63
N GLN A 67 -3.95 14.89 -12.11
CA GLN A 67 -4.15 15.44 -10.77
C GLN A 67 -5.44 16.27 -10.60
N ASN A 68 -6.08 16.69 -11.70
CA ASN A 68 -7.24 17.58 -11.70
C ASN A 68 -8.47 16.95 -12.39
N SER A 69 -8.53 15.61 -12.48
CA SER A 69 -9.69 14.93 -13.06
C SER A 69 -10.95 15.25 -12.25
N PRO A 70 -12.04 15.73 -12.92
CA PRO A 70 -13.29 16.09 -12.22
C PRO A 70 -13.95 14.88 -11.56
N ASP A 71 -14.59 15.07 -10.42
CA ASP A 71 -15.40 14.04 -9.75
C ASP A 71 -16.63 13.62 -10.55
N THR A 72 -17.14 14.54 -11.38
CA THR A 72 -18.25 14.27 -12.31
C THR A 72 -17.92 13.27 -13.41
N ASN A 73 -16.65 12.93 -13.59
CA ASN A 73 -16.18 11.96 -14.57
C ASN A 73 -16.23 10.51 -14.07
N GLU A 74 -16.91 10.24 -12.95
CA GLU A 74 -16.96 8.91 -12.39
C GLU A 74 -17.53 7.89 -13.38
N GLU A 75 -16.72 6.88 -13.69
CA GLU A 75 -17.07 5.72 -14.50
C GLU A 75 -16.67 4.45 -13.75
N ILE A 76 -17.47 3.41 -13.84
CA ILE A 76 -17.18 2.10 -13.25
C ILE A 76 -16.82 1.13 -14.37
N TYR A 77 -15.71 0.42 -14.23
CA TYR A 77 -15.35 -0.67 -15.11
C TYR A 77 -14.99 -1.93 -14.33
N ASP A 78 -15.32 -3.07 -14.91
CA ASP A 78 -15.00 -4.38 -14.32
C ASP A 78 -13.79 -4.99 -15.02
N THR A 79 -12.92 -5.66 -14.23
CA THR A 79 -11.76 -6.34 -14.78
C THR A 79 -11.30 -7.49 -13.88
N TYR A 80 -10.77 -8.53 -14.50
CA TYR A 80 -10.04 -9.58 -13.79
C TYR A 80 -8.59 -9.17 -13.60
N GLN A 81 -8.05 -9.41 -12.42
CA GLN A 81 -6.63 -9.22 -12.13
C GLN A 81 -6.04 -10.43 -11.41
N PHE A 82 -4.86 -10.84 -11.86
CA PHE A 82 -3.99 -11.73 -11.11
C PHE A 82 -2.62 -11.08 -10.93
N LEU A 83 -2.22 -10.88 -9.66
CA LEU A 83 -0.93 -10.34 -9.27
C LEU A 83 -0.19 -11.33 -8.38
N ILE A 84 1.09 -11.53 -8.66
CA ILE A 84 2.04 -12.19 -7.76
C ILE A 84 3.37 -11.44 -7.78
N GLU A 85 3.87 -11.05 -6.60
CA GLU A 85 5.10 -10.23 -6.48
C GLU A 85 5.96 -10.67 -5.28
N PRO A 86 6.62 -11.85 -5.34
CA PRO A 86 7.53 -12.30 -4.29
C PRO A 86 8.86 -11.56 -4.35
N ILE A 87 9.36 -11.13 -3.18
CA ILE A 87 10.67 -10.53 -2.98
C ILE A 87 11.46 -11.39 -2.00
N LEU A 88 12.68 -11.74 -2.34
CA LEU A 88 13.63 -12.45 -1.49
C LEU A 88 14.77 -11.52 -1.10
N LEU A 89 14.89 -11.27 0.19
CA LEU A 89 15.87 -10.36 0.78
C LEU A 89 16.84 -11.11 1.68
N LYS A 90 18.11 -10.82 1.57
CA LYS A 90 19.18 -11.35 2.43
C LYS A 90 19.72 -10.26 3.32
N GLN A 91 19.89 -10.56 4.60
CA GLN A 91 20.52 -9.66 5.57
C GLN A 91 21.94 -9.29 5.10
N ALA A 92 22.27 -7.99 5.11
CA ALA A 92 23.51 -7.41 4.65
C ALA A 92 24.02 -6.35 5.65
N PHE A 93 25.33 -6.34 5.90
CA PHE A 93 26.06 -5.36 6.72
C PHE A 93 25.58 -5.21 8.18
N THR A 94 24.29 -5.02 8.41
CA THR A 94 23.67 -4.88 9.75
C THR A 94 22.48 -5.79 9.88
N ARG A 95 22.01 -6.03 11.11
CA ARG A 95 20.83 -6.86 11.36
C ARG A 95 19.50 -6.24 10.84
N TYR A 96 19.54 -4.97 10.45
CA TYR A 96 18.35 -4.23 10.02
C TYR A 96 18.29 -4.00 8.50
N LEU A 97 19.42 -4.20 7.80
CA LEU A 97 19.49 -3.96 6.35
C LEU A 97 19.44 -5.27 5.59
N PHE A 98 18.58 -5.31 4.60
CA PHE A 98 18.39 -6.45 3.71
C PHE A 98 18.44 -5.97 2.26
N LEU A 99 19.10 -6.75 1.41
CA LEU A 99 19.22 -6.51 -0.02
C LEU A 99 18.80 -7.75 -0.79
N GLY A 100 18.16 -7.56 -1.90
CA GLY A 100 17.74 -8.68 -2.74
C GLY A 100 16.96 -8.24 -3.95
N GLY A 101 16.01 -9.05 -4.33
CA GLY A 101 15.17 -8.78 -5.48
C GLY A 101 14.03 -9.77 -5.57
N GLY A 102 13.22 -9.56 -6.57
CA GLY A 102 12.02 -10.31 -6.79
C GLY A 102 11.63 -10.42 -8.25
N PHE A 103 10.51 -10.99 -8.43
CA PHE A 103 9.82 -11.09 -9.70
C PHE A 103 8.40 -10.59 -9.50
N ARG A 104 7.87 -9.86 -10.48
CA ARG A 104 6.48 -9.43 -10.46
C ARG A 104 5.79 -9.82 -11.75
N TYR A 105 4.63 -10.42 -11.59
CA TYR A 105 3.70 -10.72 -12.66
C TYR A 105 2.34 -10.16 -12.28
N ASN A 106 1.84 -9.22 -13.07
CA ASN A 106 0.52 -8.62 -12.92
C ASN A 106 -0.19 -8.68 -14.26
N THR A 107 -1.30 -9.38 -14.33
CA THR A 107 -2.11 -9.42 -15.54
C THR A 107 -3.52 -8.95 -15.24
N VAL A 108 -4.02 -8.07 -16.11
CA VAL A 108 -5.39 -7.55 -16.13
C VAL A 108 -6.00 -7.94 -17.46
N TYR A 109 -7.19 -8.52 -17.44
CA TYR A 109 -7.83 -9.10 -18.61
C TYR A 109 -9.35 -9.10 -18.46
N ASP A 110 -10.07 -9.37 -19.57
CA ASP A 110 -11.54 -9.37 -19.63
C ASP A 110 -12.14 -8.07 -19.07
N THR A 111 -11.57 -6.94 -19.49
CA THR A 111 -12.05 -5.61 -19.06
C THR A 111 -13.37 -5.30 -19.75
N THR A 112 -14.39 -4.97 -18.94
CA THR A 112 -15.70 -4.52 -19.41
C THR A 112 -15.82 -3.04 -19.11
N ILE A 113 -15.98 -2.23 -20.16
CA ILE A 113 -16.09 -0.77 -20.12
C ILE A 113 -17.44 -0.32 -20.66
N GLU A 114 -17.84 0.90 -20.35
CA GLU A 114 -19.02 1.52 -20.93
C GLU A 114 -18.74 2.02 -22.35
N GLU A 115 -19.58 1.67 -23.32
CA GLU A 115 -19.48 2.14 -24.71
C GLU A 115 -19.65 3.66 -24.76
N ASP A 116 -18.78 4.36 -25.46
CA ASP A 116 -18.67 5.83 -25.48
C ASP A 116 -18.39 6.46 -24.09
N GLY A 117 -18.03 5.65 -23.10
CA GLY A 117 -17.62 6.11 -21.78
C GLY A 117 -16.25 6.80 -21.79
N LEU A 118 -15.86 7.37 -20.65
CA LEU A 118 -14.60 8.11 -20.53
C LEU A 118 -13.38 7.24 -20.81
N LEU A 119 -13.40 5.98 -20.34
CA LEU A 119 -12.31 5.03 -20.52
C LEU A 119 -12.20 4.59 -21.98
N ASP A 120 -13.35 4.36 -22.65
CA ASP A 120 -13.43 4.02 -24.08
C ASP A 120 -12.97 5.18 -24.96
N VAL A 121 -13.31 6.42 -24.63
CA VAL A 121 -12.89 7.61 -25.37
C VAL A 121 -11.43 7.94 -25.17
N ASN A 122 -10.91 7.81 -23.94
CA ASN A 122 -9.51 8.17 -23.63
C ASN A 122 -8.50 7.10 -24.03
N MET A 123 -8.88 5.85 -24.08
CA MET A 123 -8.05 4.69 -24.45
C MET A 123 -6.61 4.74 -23.87
N PRO A 124 -6.43 4.90 -22.55
CA PRO A 124 -5.09 4.90 -21.98
C PRO A 124 -4.38 3.56 -22.23
N THR A 125 -3.07 3.55 -22.26
CA THR A 125 -2.27 2.33 -22.47
C THR A 125 -2.78 1.17 -21.61
N GLY A 126 -3.11 0.04 -22.23
CA GLY A 126 -3.58 -1.17 -21.53
C GLY A 126 -4.98 -1.06 -20.89
N PHE A 127 -5.85 -0.16 -21.37
CA PHE A 127 -7.21 0.05 -20.84
C PHE A 127 -8.11 -1.19 -21.01
N ASP A 128 -7.89 -1.96 -22.06
CA ASP A 128 -8.61 -3.20 -22.38
C ASP A 128 -7.95 -4.47 -21.81
N GLY A 129 -6.80 -4.29 -21.17
CA GLY A 129 -6.02 -5.34 -20.52
C GLY A 129 -4.52 -5.20 -20.74
N SER A 130 -3.74 -5.72 -19.81
CA SER A 130 -2.27 -5.68 -19.89
C SER A 130 -1.64 -6.79 -19.06
N THR A 131 -0.43 -7.17 -19.43
CA THR A 131 0.43 -8.05 -18.62
C THR A 131 1.75 -7.36 -18.36
N SER A 132 2.05 -7.14 -17.08
CA SER A 132 3.33 -6.60 -16.62
C SER A 132 4.16 -7.73 -16.04
N THR A 133 5.26 -8.07 -16.70
CA THR A 133 6.20 -9.09 -16.23
C THR A 133 7.58 -8.47 -16.09
N GLY A 134 8.17 -8.58 -14.89
CA GLY A 134 9.44 -7.90 -14.63
C GLY A 134 10.22 -8.51 -13.47
N VAL A 135 11.47 -8.08 -13.38
CA VAL A 135 12.35 -8.35 -12.25
C VAL A 135 12.52 -7.09 -11.40
N GLU A 136 12.60 -7.27 -10.11
CA GLU A 136 12.72 -6.16 -9.17
C GLU A 136 14.01 -6.28 -8.35
N LEU A 137 14.69 -5.17 -8.15
CA LEU A 137 15.71 -5.00 -7.12
C LEU A 137 15.06 -4.41 -5.87
N ALA A 138 15.45 -4.90 -4.70
CA ALA A 138 14.84 -4.48 -3.46
C ALA A 138 15.87 -4.22 -2.36
N LEU A 139 15.62 -3.16 -1.59
CA LEU A 139 16.33 -2.81 -0.37
C LEU A 139 15.29 -2.64 0.74
N LEU A 140 15.53 -3.24 1.90
CA LEU A 140 14.72 -3.06 3.10
C LEU A 140 15.65 -2.71 4.27
N TYR A 141 15.36 -1.60 4.95
CA TYR A 141 15.90 -1.29 6.27
C TYR A 141 14.75 -1.26 7.27
N ASP A 142 14.78 -2.17 8.27
CA ASP A 142 13.70 -2.28 9.25
C ASP A 142 14.24 -2.44 10.66
N SER A 143 14.18 -1.37 11.44
CA SER A 143 14.57 -1.32 12.84
C SER A 143 13.39 -1.11 13.80
N ARG A 144 12.15 -1.33 13.31
CA ARG A 144 10.94 -1.21 14.14
C ARG A 144 10.98 -2.19 15.32
N ASP A 145 10.47 -1.75 16.45
CA ASP A 145 10.32 -2.59 17.65
C ASP A 145 9.17 -3.60 17.54
N ASN A 146 8.20 -3.33 16.68
CA ASN A 146 7.06 -4.19 16.39
C ASN A 146 6.55 -3.93 14.97
N ILE A 147 6.21 -4.98 14.21
CA ILE A 147 5.77 -4.84 12.83
C ILE A 147 4.29 -4.46 12.69
N LEU A 148 3.46 -4.75 13.71
CA LEU A 148 2.01 -4.54 13.69
C LEU A 148 1.59 -3.20 14.29
N ASN A 149 2.38 -2.68 15.25
CA ASN A 149 2.14 -1.41 15.92
C ASN A 149 3.46 -0.91 16.50
N ALA A 150 4.27 -0.34 15.64
CA ALA A 150 5.58 0.18 16.01
C ALA A 150 5.47 1.40 16.93
N SER A 151 6.33 1.46 17.94
CA SER A 151 6.46 2.62 18.84
C SER A 151 7.79 3.36 18.67
N LYS A 152 8.78 2.74 18.04
CA LYS A 152 10.08 3.34 17.73
C LYS A 152 10.75 2.63 16.56
N GLY A 153 11.66 3.32 15.91
CA GLY A 153 12.49 2.79 14.84
C GLY A 153 12.13 3.34 13.47
N TRP A 154 12.80 2.80 12.47
CA TRP A 154 12.68 3.16 11.07
C TRP A 154 12.28 1.95 10.25
N TYR A 155 11.50 2.20 9.23
CA TYR A 155 11.25 1.32 8.11
C TYR A 155 11.54 2.08 6.83
N PHE A 156 12.32 1.50 5.94
CA PHE A 156 12.54 2.03 4.60
C PHE A 156 12.62 0.87 3.62
N GLU A 157 11.67 0.82 2.73
CA GLU A 157 11.63 -0.10 1.60
C GLU A 157 11.81 0.68 0.31
N LEU A 158 12.62 0.15 -0.59
CA LEU A 158 12.83 0.68 -1.94
C LEU A 158 12.84 -0.48 -2.91
N THR A 159 12.01 -0.42 -3.92
CA THR A 159 12.00 -1.35 -5.05
C THR A 159 12.23 -0.62 -6.35
N LYS A 160 13.00 -1.23 -7.25
CA LYS A 160 13.16 -0.79 -8.64
C LYS A 160 12.86 -1.97 -9.55
N GLY A 161 11.74 -1.90 -10.26
CA GLY A 161 11.28 -2.90 -11.21
C GLY A 161 11.61 -2.52 -12.66
N PHE A 162 11.93 -3.52 -13.44
CA PHE A 162 12.18 -3.45 -14.88
C PHE A 162 11.23 -4.41 -15.57
N TYR A 163 10.26 -3.88 -16.26
CA TYR A 163 9.19 -4.62 -16.93
C TYR A 163 9.40 -4.59 -18.43
N ASN A 164 9.31 -5.73 -19.07
CA ASN A 164 9.70 -5.83 -20.47
C ASN A 164 8.92 -6.90 -21.22
N THR A 165 8.63 -6.60 -22.48
CA THR A 165 7.96 -7.52 -23.42
C THR A 165 8.74 -8.80 -23.66
N SER A 166 10.08 -8.77 -23.57
CA SER A 166 10.91 -9.98 -23.66
C SER A 166 10.76 -10.94 -22.49
N LEU A 167 10.21 -10.50 -21.37
CA LEU A 167 9.88 -11.30 -20.19
C LEU A 167 8.43 -11.82 -20.22
N GLY A 168 7.69 -11.56 -21.28
CA GLY A 168 6.28 -11.95 -21.45
C GLY A 168 5.28 -10.85 -21.06
N GLY A 169 5.74 -9.63 -20.84
CA GLY A 169 4.89 -8.46 -20.67
C GLY A 169 4.30 -7.95 -21.99
N THR A 170 3.33 -7.05 -21.92
CA THR A 170 2.74 -6.35 -23.08
C THR A 170 3.34 -4.97 -23.31
N HIS A 171 4.02 -4.41 -22.30
CA HIS A 171 4.56 -3.05 -22.31
C HIS A 171 5.95 -3.01 -21.69
N ASP A 172 6.77 -2.04 -22.13
CA ASP A 172 8.12 -1.80 -21.62
C ASP A 172 8.14 -0.55 -20.74
N PHE A 173 8.39 -0.72 -19.45
CA PHE A 173 8.44 0.39 -18.49
C PHE A 173 9.29 0.04 -17.26
N ASP A 174 9.65 1.08 -16.52
CA ASP A 174 10.31 0.99 -15.22
C ASP A 174 9.39 1.50 -14.13
N LEU A 175 9.45 0.86 -12.94
CA LEU A 175 8.72 1.29 -11.77
C LEU A 175 9.63 1.38 -10.56
N THR A 176 9.65 2.53 -9.89
CA THR A 176 10.34 2.74 -8.62
C THR A 176 9.31 3.02 -7.54
N ARG A 177 9.31 2.24 -6.47
CA ARG A 177 8.44 2.45 -5.30
C ARG A 177 9.29 2.59 -4.06
N PHE A 178 8.91 3.50 -3.14
CA PHE A 178 9.47 3.54 -1.81
C PHE A 178 8.40 3.74 -0.74
N ASP A 179 8.69 3.25 0.46
CA ASP A 179 7.93 3.49 1.69
C ASP A 179 8.92 3.78 2.82
N LEU A 180 8.88 5.01 3.33
CA LEU A 180 9.70 5.47 4.44
C LEU A 180 8.81 5.73 5.65
N ARG A 181 9.10 5.08 6.77
CA ARG A 181 8.35 5.26 8.03
C ARG A 181 9.31 5.54 9.19
N HIS A 182 8.87 6.40 10.09
CA HIS A 182 9.60 6.67 11.33
C HIS A 182 8.64 6.75 12.51
N TYR A 183 9.01 6.10 13.61
CA TYR A 183 8.21 6.04 14.82
C TYR A 183 8.99 6.59 15.99
N MET A 184 8.37 7.51 16.75
CA MET A 184 8.95 8.12 17.92
C MET A 184 7.99 8.03 19.10
N LYS A 185 8.45 7.40 20.19
CA LYS A 185 7.75 7.45 21.46
C LYS A 185 7.97 8.82 22.08
N ILE A 186 6.91 9.63 22.21
CA ILE A 186 6.98 11.03 22.67
C ILE A 186 6.67 11.19 24.15
N SER A 187 6.22 10.14 24.83
CA SER A 187 5.99 10.14 26.26
C SER A 187 6.63 8.93 26.93
N GLN A 188 7.33 9.15 28.05
CA GLN A 188 7.86 8.06 28.86
C GLN A 188 6.81 7.45 29.82
N LYS A 189 5.77 8.22 30.14
CA LYS A 189 4.71 7.81 31.08
C LYS A 189 3.54 7.12 30.39
N ASN A 190 3.30 7.44 29.14
CA ASN A 190 2.24 6.91 28.30
C ASN A 190 2.84 6.27 27.06
N ASP A 191 2.11 5.39 26.41
CA ASP A 191 2.51 4.82 25.13
C ASP A 191 2.07 5.71 23.94
N ASP A 192 2.39 7.01 24.05
CA ASP A 192 2.11 7.99 23.01
C ASP A 192 3.20 7.92 21.95
N VAL A 193 2.80 7.76 20.70
CA VAL A 193 3.69 7.63 19.54
C VAL A 193 3.37 8.70 18.51
N LEU A 194 4.40 9.30 17.94
CA LEU A 194 4.31 10.08 16.71
C LEU A 194 4.89 9.22 15.58
N ALA A 195 4.06 8.92 14.60
CA ALA A 195 4.40 8.09 13.45
C ALA A 195 4.39 8.93 12.18
N PHE A 196 5.41 8.78 11.34
CA PHE A 196 5.58 9.45 10.06
C PHE A 196 5.66 8.40 8.96
N GLN A 197 5.03 8.68 7.83
CA GLN A 197 5.18 7.89 6.61
C GLN A 197 5.30 8.81 5.40
N ALA A 198 6.14 8.43 4.46
CA ALA A 198 6.19 9.00 3.11
C ALA A 198 6.29 7.85 2.10
N ILE A 199 5.48 7.91 1.07
CA ILE A 199 5.49 6.93 -0.02
C ILE A 199 5.75 7.64 -1.35
N GLY A 200 6.39 6.91 -2.26
CA GLY A 200 6.56 7.33 -3.64
C GLY A 200 6.34 6.17 -4.60
N HIS A 201 5.74 6.49 -5.72
CA HIS A 201 5.56 5.62 -6.87
C HIS A 201 5.97 6.43 -8.10
N PHE A 202 6.92 5.94 -8.87
CA PHE A 202 7.47 6.64 -10.04
C PHE A 202 7.61 5.64 -11.17
N ALA A 203 6.78 5.80 -12.19
CA ALA A 203 6.81 5.01 -13.40
C ALA A 203 7.38 5.81 -14.56
N ASN A 204 7.96 5.13 -15.54
CA ASN A 204 8.49 5.74 -16.76
C ASN A 204 8.52 4.73 -17.89
N GLY A 205 8.13 5.13 -19.07
CA GLY A 205 8.05 4.28 -20.26
C GLY A 205 6.62 4.15 -20.76
N ASP A 206 6.28 3.01 -21.36
CA ASP A 206 4.93 2.71 -21.82
C ASP A 206 4.13 2.05 -20.68
N VAL A 207 3.65 2.89 -19.75
CA VAL A 207 3.06 2.44 -18.50
C VAL A 207 1.57 2.11 -18.68
N PRO A 208 1.14 0.85 -18.51
CA PRO A 208 -0.27 0.51 -18.64
C PRO A 208 -1.10 1.02 -17.45
N LEU A 209 -2.40 1.24 -17.69
CA LEU A 209 -3.37 1.76 -16.70
C LEU A 209 -3.31 1.03 -15.36
N ALA A 210 -3.12 -0.29 -15.39
CA ALA A 210 -3.05 -1.14 -14.20
C ALA A 210 -1.79 -0.91 -13.34
N GLU A 211 -0.80 -0.17 -13.83
CA GLU A 211 0.48 0.12 -13.17
C GLU A 211 0.64 1.61 -12.84
N LEU A 212 -0.33 2.44 -13.17
CA LEU A 212 -0.35 3.84 -12.75
C LEU A 212 -0.51 3.95 -11.23
N ALA A 213 0.01 5.03 -10.68
CA ALA A 213 -0.14 5.36 -9.27
C ALA A 213 -1.59 5.75 -8.95
N LEU A 214 -2.16 5.11 -7.94
CA LEU A 214 -3.51 5.35 -7.46
C LEU A 214 -3.46 6.17 -6.17
N PHE A 215 -4.12 7.33 -6.16
CA PHE A 215 -4.19 8.20 -4.99
C PHE A 215 -5.34 7.80 -4.07
N GLY A 216 -5.07 7.72 -2.76
CA GLY A 216 -6.06 7.43 -1.73
C GLY A 216 -6.25 5.93 -1.48
N ASN A 217 -6.30 5.56 -0.21
CA ASN A 217 -6.74 4.24 0.26
C ASN A 217 -6.88 4.26 1.79
N GLU A 218 -7.13 3.10 2.39
CA GLU A 218 -7.29 2.98 3.85
C GLU A 218 -5.97 3.11 4.65
N GLN A 219 -4.83 3.18 4.00
CA GLN A 219 -3.52 3.32 4.66
C GLN A 219 -2.92 4.71 4.47
N MET A 220 -2.98 5.25 3.25
CA MET A 220 -2.40 6.53 2.88
C MET A 220 -3.46 7.43 2.24
N MET A 221 -3.48 8.72 2.61
CA MET A 221 -4.47 9.69 2.13
C MET A 221 -5.91 9.25 2.41
N ARG A 222 -6.14 8.71 3.63
CA ARG A 222 -7.47 8.28 4.09
C ARG A 222 -8.49 9.41 3.96
N GLY A 223 -9.65 9.10 3.42
CA GLY A 223 -10.70 10.06 3.05
C GLY A 223 -10.93 10.07 1.54
N TYR A 224 -9.88 9.90 0.74
CA TYR A 224 -10.02 9.73 -0.70
C TYR A 224 -10.33 8.28 -1.06
N ILE A 225 -11.15 8.09 -2.08
CA ILE A 225 -11.40 6.79 -2.71
C ILE A 225 -10.13 6.39 -3.46
N GLU A 226 -9.78 5.11 -3.43
CA GLU A 226 -8.63 4.60 -4.17
C GLU A 226 -8.79 4.83 -5.67
N GLY A 227 -7.78 5.45 -6.30
CA GLY A 227 -7.82 5.79 -7.71
C GLY A 227 -8.65 7.04 -8.03
N ARG A 228 -9.04 7.88 -7.04
CA ARG A 228 -9.70 9.17 -7.30
C ARG A 228 -8.86 10.06 -8.22
N TYR A 229 -7.56 10.00 -8.08
CA TYR A 229 -6.57 10.59 -8.97
C TYR A 229 -5.57 9.51 -9.38
N ILE A 230 -5.25 9.46 -10.65
CA ILE A 230 -4.39 8.43 -11.26
C ILE A 230 -3.36 9.14 -12.14
N GLU A 231 -2.07 8.78 -12.00
CA GLU A 231 -1.01 9.30 -12.87
C GLU A 231 0.22 8.37 -12.83
N GLU A 232 1.23 8.63 -13.65
CA GLU A 232 2.46 7.84 -13.66
C GLU A 232 3.23 7.92 -12.34
N ASN A 233 3.15 9.06 -11.65
CA ASN A 233 3.90 9.30 -10.44
C ASN A 233 2.99 9.73 -9.28
N LEU A 234 3.39 9.36 -8.06
CA LEU A 234 2.76 9.76 -6.81
C LEU A 234 3.82 10.04 -5.76
N LEU A 235 3.60 11.10 -4.99
CA LEU A 235 4.32 11.38 -3.75
C LEU A 235 3.32 11.79 -2.67
N ALA A 236 3.33 11.09 -1.55
CA ALA A 236 2.46 11.42 -0.42
C ALA A 236 3.17 11.21 0.91
N ALA A 237 2.81 12.03 1.91
CA ALA A 237 3.33 11.90 3.26
C ALA A 237 2.22 12.13 4.30
N GLN A 238 2.33 11.46 5.45
CA GLN A 238 1.40 11.63 6.56
C GLN A 238 2.10 11.56 7.91
N VAL A 239 1.46 12.18 8.89
CA VAL A 239 1.84 12.13 10.30
C VAL A 239 0.66 11.64 11.10
N GLU A 240 0.90 10.76 12.04
CA GLU A 240 -0.13 10.17 12.88
C GLU A 240 0.29 10.22 14.36
N TYR A 241 -0.53 10.86 15.19
CA TYR A 241 -0.41 10.79 16.64
C TYR A 241 -1.24 9.62 17.15
N ARG A 242 -0.60 8.65 17.82
CA ARG A 242 -1.21 7.48 18.41
C ARG A 242 -1.15 7.53 19.92
N LYS A 243 -2.28 7.35 20.57
CA LYS A 243 -2.38 7.26 22.02
C LYS A 243 -3.04 5.98 22.47
N THR A 244 -2.37 5.22 23.32
CA THR A 244 -2.97 4.11 24.06
C THR A 244 -3.22 4.53 25.50
N PHE A 245 -4.45 4.37 26.01
CA PHE A 245 -4.76 4.69 27.40
C PHE A 245 -4.12 3.67 28.32
N LYS A 246 -3.50 4.17 29.39
CA LYS A 246 -2.82 3.34 30.39
C LYS A 246 -3.78 2.28 30.94
N ASP A 247 -3.28 1.04 31.08
CA ASP A 247 -4.00 -0.11 31.60
C ASP A 247 -5.30 -0.47 30.83
N SER A 248 -5.48 0.09 29.64
CA SER A 248 -6.65 -0.06 28.78
C SER A 248 -6.31 -0.87 27.51
N ARG A 249 -7.36 -1.32 26.82
CA ARG A 249 -7.29 -1.83 25.44
C ARG A 249 -7.68 -0.77 24.42
N PHE A 250 -8.14 0.39 24.91
CA PHE A 250 -8.58 1.48 24.04
C PHE A 250 -7.48 2.48 23.78
N GLY A 251 -7.53 3.07 22.62
CA GLY A 251 -6.67 4.15 22.18
C GLY A 251 -7.38 5.01 21.15
N PHE A 252 -6.74 6.09 20.78
CA PHE A 252 -7.18 6.93 19.67
C PHE A 252 -6.01 7.39 18.83
N VAL A 253 -6.34 7.82 17.61
CA VAL A 253 -5.40 8.35 16.64
C VAL A 253 -5.93 9.65 16.07
N ALA A 254 -5.04 10.58 15.77
CA ALA A 254 -5.29 11.72 14.91
C ALA A 254 -4.21 11.78 13.84
N PHE A 255 -4.59 12.09 12.60
CA PHE A 255 -3.66 12.09 11.48
C PHE A 255 -3.91 13.25 10.53
N VAL A 256 -2.86 13.63 9.84
CA VAL A 256 -2.87 14.59 8.74
C VAL A 256 -1.85 14.14 7.70
N GLY A 257 -2.16 14.37 6.43
CA GLY A 257 -1.26 14.05 5.33
C GLY A 257 -1.47 15.00 4.16
N ALA A 258 -0.53 14.94 3.25
CA ALA A 258 -0.55 15.67 1.98
C ALA A 258 0.13 14.84 0.90
N GLY A 259 -0.33 14.97 -0.33
CA GLY A 259 0.26 14.30 -1.47
C GLY A 259 -0.41 14.69 -2.78
N ASP A 260 0.15 14.21 -3.86
CA ASP A 260 -0.44 14.36 -5.18
C ASP A 260 0.08 13.29 -6.14
N VAL A 261 -0.64 13.14 -7.26
CA VAL A 261 -0.18 12.43 -8.45
C VAL A 261 0.30 13.43 -9.49
N PHE A 262 1.24 13.06 -10.34
CA PHE A 262 1.79 13.96 -11.35
C PHE A 262 2.45 13.18 -12.50
N ASN A 263 2.44 13.76 -13.71
CA ASN A 263 3.15 13.20 -14.84
C ASN A 263 4.64 13.59 -14.77
N LYS A 264 4.95 14.87 -14.61
CA LYS A 264 6.33 15.37 -14.52
C LYS A 264 6.59 16.00 -13.16
N SER A 265 7.82 15.94 -12.68
CA SER A 265 8.21 16.55 -11.41
C SER A 265 7.91 18.06 -11.33
N THR A 266 7.83 18.74 -12.49
CA THR A 266 7.43 20.16 -12.59
C THR A 266 5.96 20.41 -12.28
N ASP A 267 5.13 19.38 -12.36
CA ASP A 267 3.67 19.48 -12.14
C ASP A 267 3.35 19.40 -10.64
N LEU A 268 4.29 18.91 -9.83
CA LEU A 268 4.15 18.86 -8.38
C LEU A 268 4.30 20.26 -7.77
N SER A 269 3.22 20.82 -7.28
CA SER A 269 3.14 22.15 -6.67
C SER A 269 2.67 22.07 -5.23
N LEU A 270 3.35 22.75 -4.31
CA LEU A 270 2.93 22.80 -2.89
C LEU A 270 1.56 23.45 -2.69
N ASN A 271 1.11 24.28 -3.64
CA ASN A 271 -0.19 24.96 -3.55
C ASN A 271 -1.36 24.06 -3.96
N ASP A 272 -1.08 23.02 -4.75
CA ASP A 272 -2.09 22.15 -5.35
C ASP A 272 -2.14 20.77 -4.65
N LEU A 273 -1.35 20.59 -3.56
CA LEU A 273 -1.36 19.34 -2.80
C LEU A 273 -2.74 19.04 -2.23
N LYS A 274 -3.15 17.81 -2.43
CA LYS A 274 -4.32 17.25 -1.78
C LYS A 274 -4.00 16.96 -0.32
N LEU A 275 -4.85 17.49 0.56
CA LEU A 275 -4.70 17.31 2.01
C LEU A 275 -5.69 16.28 2.51
N ASN A 276 -5.27 15.49 3.50
CA ASN A 276 -6.19 14.69 4.28
C ASN A 276 -5.97 14.87 5.77
N TYR A 277 -7.02 14.64 6.54
CA TYR A 277 -7.00 14.66 7.99
C TYR A 277 -8.07 13.72 8.55
N GLY A 278 -7.87 13.31 9.79
CA GLY A 278 -8.87 12.44 10.39
C GLY A 278 -8.52 12.01 11.81
N VAL A 279 -9.43 11.21 12.34
CA VAL A 279 -9.32 10.63 13.68
C VAL A 279 -9.73 9.17 13.65
N GLY A 280 -9.29 8.41 14.64
CA GLY A 280 -9.66 7.01 14.74
C GLY A 280 -9.64 6.49 16.16
N LEU A 281 -10.42 5.44 16.37
CA LEU A 281 -10.44 4.66 17.60
C LEU A 281 -9.64 3.38 17.43
N ARG A 282 -9.05 2.91 18.51
CA ARG A 282 -8.28 1.67 18.56
C ARG A 282 -8.82 0.79 19.67
N PHE A 283 -8.96 -0.50 19.34
CA PHE A 283 -9.24 -1.54 20.34
C PHE A 283 -8.20 -2.65 20.19
N MET A 284 -7.38 -2.84 21.23
CA MET A 284 -6.29 -3.81 21.24
C MET A 284 -6.84 -5.23 21.44
N LEU A 285 -6.81 -6.03 20.38
CA LEU A 285 -7.20 -7.44 20.39
C LEU A 285 -6.18 -8.29 21.13
N ASP A 286 -4.93 -8.15 20.78
CA ASP A 286 -3.82 -8.89 21.37
C ASP A 286 -2.78 -7.92 21.95
N LYS A 287 -2.58 -8.01 23.29
CA LYS A 287 -1.63 -7.16 24.03
C LYS A 287 -0.17 -7.57 23.78
N LYS A 288 0.09 -8.85 23.51
CA LYS A 288 1.44 -9.38 23.30
C LYS A 288 1.97 -8.96 21.94
N GLU A 289 1.17 -9.16 20.92
CA GLU A 289 1.51 -8.81 19.53
C GLU A 289 1.18 -7.35 19.20
N LYS A 290 0.51 -6.61 20.13
CA LYS A 290 0.01 -5.23 19.96
C LYS A 290 -0.93 -5.09 18.76
N LEU A 291 -1.73 -6.11 18.48
CA LEU A 291 -2.67 -6.12 17.38
C LEU A 291 -3.93 -5.33 17.72
N ASN A 292 -4.25 -4.31 16.95
CA ASN A 292 -5.43 -3.47 17.10
C ASN A 292 -6.49 -3.77 16.03
N ILE A 293 -7.77 -3.59 16.40
CA ILE A 293 -8.80 -3.18 15.44
C ILE A 293 -8.78 -1.66 15.40
N ARG A 294 -8.81 -1.07 14.22
CA ARG A 294 -8.93 0.36 13.99
C ARG A 294 -10.28 0.71 13.38
N PHE A 295 -10.82 1.85 13.79
CA PHE A 295 -11.99 2.50 13.23
C PHE A 295 -11.56 3.93 12.92
N ASP A 296 -11.35 4.26 11.65
CA ASP A 296 -10.88 5.56 11.22
C ASP A 296 -11.97 6.30 10.44
N TYR A 297 -12.04 7.60 10.64
CA TYR A 297 -12.70 8.53 9.74
C TYR A 297 -11.65 9.48 9.18
N GLY A 298 -11.55 9.54 7.87
CA GLY A 298 -10.67 10.46 7.14
C GLY A 298 -11.46 11.30 6.18
N ALA A 299 -11.07 12.56 6.02
CA ALA A 299 -11.60 13.50 5.05
C ALA A 299 -10.45 14.26 4.38
N GLY A 300 -10.71 14.93 3.29
CA GLY A 300 -9.74 15.74 2.55
C GLY A 300 -10.33 17.07 2.09
N ASN A 301 -9.48 17.95 1.55
CA ASN A 301 -9.94 19.20 0.96
C ASN A 301 -10.77 19.01 -0.33
N GLU A 302 -10.62 17.83 -0.96
CA GLU A 302 -11.33 17.42 -2.19
C GLU A 302 -12.00 16.04 -2.00
N SER A 303 -12.53 15.79 -0.80
CA SER A 303 -13.17 14.51 -0.45
C SER A 303 -14.17 14.71 0.69
N ASP A 304 -15.37 14.15 0.55
CA ASP A 304 -16.43 14.16 1.57
C ASP A 304 -16.10 13.28 2.79
N GLY A 305 -15.07 12.45 2.68
CA GLY A 305 -14.60 11.57 3.73
C GLY A 305 -15.16 10.16 3.70
N ASN A 306 -14.40 9.25 4.32
CA ASN A 306 -14.72 7.82 4.37
C ASN A 306 -14.46 7.24 5.75
N PHE A 307 -15.23 6.18 6.08
CA PHE A 307 -15.01 5.36 7.27
C PHE A 307 -14.27 4.07 6.90
N TYR A 308 -13.34 3.68 7.74
CA TYR A 308 -12.53 2.47 7.58
C TYR A 308 -12.55 1.62 8.83
N VAL A 309 -12.69 0.30 8.65
CA VAL A 309 -12.58 -0.69 9.72
C VAL A 309 -11.56 -1.74 9.30
N ASN A 310 -10.45 -1.82 10.03
CA ASN A 310 -9.37 -2.72 9.67
C ASN A 310 -8.67 -3.33 10.90
N ILE A 311 -7.85 -4.35 10.66
CA ILE A 311 -7.00 -5.00 11.66
C ILE A 311 -5.55 -4.57 11.42
N ALA A 312 -4.84 -4.21 12.47
CA ALA A 312 -3.52 -3.56 12.54
C ALA A 312 -3.58 -2.03 12.37
N GLU A 313 -2.43 -1.35 12.47
CA GLU A 313 -2.33 0.08 12.21
C GLU A 313 -2.30 0.37 10.70
N ALA A 314 -2.43 1.64 10.33
CA ALA A 314 -2.40 2.04 8.93
C ALA A 314 -1.00 1.84 8.31
N PHE A 315 0.08 2.04 9.13
CA PHE A 315 1.47 1.85 8.71
C PHE A 315 2.40 1.60 9.90
#